data_29c084d298a35dd561be0133c5444c08
#
_entry.id   29c084d298a35dd561be0133c5444c08
#
_cell.length_a   1.000
_cell.length_b   1.000
_cell.length_c   1.000
_cell.angle_alpha   90.00
_cell.angle_beta   90.00
_cell.angle_gamma   90.00
#
_symmetry.space_group_name_H-M   'P 1'
#
loop_
_entity.id
_entity.type
_entity.pdbx_description
1 polymer ?
#
loop_
_entity_poly.entity_id
_entity_poly.type
_entity_poly.pdbx_seq_one_letter_code
_entity_poly.pdbx_strand_id
1 'polypeptide(L)'
;MKSLRKIPTDQPIWFLEVNGTTLELTTDQLQQQVKFQKACMEFINFMPPKVSDRQWQNLIQMLLDSCVDLEKPKEAGIGDQFLEHVEMFCTDSRLRANSKEELLLGRPWAGLDPDGTETTRVYFRLMDLEDYMTRKGFKYYTRSQITSKLGSRDIEARPHFFKIKGRGVNVWHLREPDELDGTFELPEMGEDVL
;
A
#
# COMPACT_ATOMS: atom_id res chain seq x y z
N MET A 1 -1.74 18.82 25.89
CA MET A 1 -2.08 18.09 24.68
C MET A 1 -2.92 19.00 23.81
N LYS A 2 -2.48 19.40 22.65
CA LYS A 2 -3.15 20.48 21.91
C LYS A 2 -3.82 20.06 20.61
N SER A 3 -3.34 19.05 19.90
CA SER A 3 -3.95 18.59 18.66
C SER A 3 -3.57 17.14 18.37
N LEU A 4 -4.54 16.33 18.02
CA LEU A 4 -4.33 15.00 17.48
C LEU A 4 -4.47 15.08 15.95
N ARG A 5 -3.53 14.51 15.24
CA ARG A 5 -3.55 14.39 13.79
C ARG A 5 -3.33 12.93 13.41
N LYS A 6 -3.90 12.49 12.30
CA LYS A 6 -3.82 11.11 11.86
C LYS A 6 -3.45 11.04 10.37
N ILE A 7 -2.55 10.14 10.00
CA ILE A 7 -2.41 9.68 8.62
C ILE A 7 -3.29 8.43 8.47
N PRO A 8 -4.36 8.47 7.66
CA PRO A 8 -5.30 7.37 7.48
C PRO A 8 -4.71 6.30 6.56
N THR A 9 -3.95 5.37 7.13
CA THR A 9 -3.40 4.19 6.44
C THR A 9 -4.02 2.91 7.01
N ASP A 10 -3.72 1.73 6.44
CA ASP A 10 -4.14 0.42 6.96
C ASP A 10 -3.69 0.22 8.43
N GLN A 11 -2.57 0.84 8.80
CA GLN A 11 -2.11 0.97 10.18
C GLN A 11 -1.96 2.47 10.48
N PRO A 12 -2.98 3.12 11.04
CA PRO A 12 -2.97 4.56 11.25
C PRO A 12 -1.78 5.00 12.11
N ILE A 13 -1.15 6.08 11.68
CA ILE A 13 -0.10 6.77 12.43
C ILE A 13 -0.72 8.01 13.05
N TRP A 14 -0.54 8.17 14.34
CA TRP A 14 -1.10 9.26 15.13
C TRP A 14 0.00 10.23 15.55
N PHE A 15 -0.23 11.51 15.36
CA PHE A 15 0.65 12.58 15.81
C PHE A 15 -0.02 13.36 16.92
N LEU A 16 0.58 13.34 18.10
CA LEU A 16 0.08 14.03 19.27
C LEU A 16 1.12 14.99 19.81
N GLU A 17 0.75 16.25 19.97
CA GLU A 17 1.60 17.25 20.60
C GLU A 17 1.56 17.13 22.15
N VAL A 18 2.71 16.82 22.74
CA VAL A 18 2.90 16.72 24.19
C VAL A 18 4.07 17.60 24.59
N ASN A 19 3.85 18.54 25.52
CA ASN A 19 4.89 19.47 25.99
C ASN A 19 5.66 20.20 24.86
N GLY A 20 4.96 20.55 23.77
CA GLY A 20 5.57 21.26 22.63
C GLY A 20 6.33 20.36 21.65
N THR A 21 6.37 19.07 21.88
CA THR A 21 6.97 18.08 20.98
C THR A 21 5.88 17.20 20.38
N THR A 22 5.95 16.95 19.07
CA THR A 22 5.05 16.02 18.39
C THR A 22 5.56 14.60 18.52
N LEU A 23 4.76 13.74 19.11
CA LEU A 23 5.00 12.31 19.21
C LEU A 23 4.29 11.59 18.07
N GLU A 24 4.99 10.66 17.45
CA GLU A 24 4.43 9.69 16.52
C GLU A 24 4.05 8.44 17.32
N LEU A 25 2.79 8.03 17.22
CA LEU A 25 2.22 6.96 18.03
C LEU A 25 1.48 5.95 17.15
N THR A 26 1.55 4.70 17.53
CA THR A 26 0.65 3.65 17.01
C THR A 26 -0.70 3.72 17.72
N THR A 27 -1.73 3.08 17.14
CA THR A 27 -3.05 2.97 17.79
C THR A 27 -2.96 2.36 19.19
N ASP A 28 -2.14 1.33 19.36
CA ASP A 28 -1.90 0.68 20.63
C ASP A 28 -1.26 1.61 21.66
N GLN A 29 -0.29 2.43 21.25
CA GLN A 29 0.36 3.41 22.12
C GLN A 29 -0.59 4.55 22.51
N LEU A 30 -1.49 4.94 21.60
CA LEU A 30 -2.50 5.95 21.90
C LEU A 30 -3.60 5.40 22.85
N GLN A 31 -4.06 4.17 22.63
CA GLN A 31 -5.16 3.55 23.36
C GLN A 31 -4.75 3.16 24.79
N GLN A 32 -3.55 2.59 24.97
CA GLN A 32 -3.09 2.06 26.26
C GLN A 32 -2.21 3.06 26.99
N GLN A 33 -2.67 3.57 28.12
CA GLN A 33 -1.95 4.60 28.91
C GLN A 33 -0.51 4.19 29.24
N VAL A 34 -0.26 2.93 29.58
CA VAL A 34 1.08 2.42 29.91
C VAL A 34 2.01 2.50 28.70
N LYS A 35 1.51 2.12 27.50
CA LYS A 35 2.27 2.21 26.26
C LYS A 35 2.52 3.67 25.86
N PHE A 36 1.56 4.55 26.10
CA PHE A 36 1.71 5.99 25.90
C PHE A 36 2.78 6.58 26.83
N GLN A 37 2.75 6.24 28.12
CA GLN A 37 3.77 6.69 29.08
C GLN A 37 5.16 6.21 28.64
N LYS A 38 5.29 4.96 28.17
CA LYS A 38 6.54 4.42 27.65
C LYS A 38 7.03 5.23 26.45
N ALA A 39 6.16 5.52 25.48
CA ALA A 39 6.51 6.34 24.32
C ALA A 39 6.96 7.75 24.73
N CYS A 40 6.26 8.40 25.67
CA CYS A 40 6.69 9.69 26.19
C CYS A 40 8.07 9.64 26.86
N MET A 41 8.36 8.58 27.60
CA MET A 41 9.68 8.41 28.23
C MET A 41 10.78 8.22 27.17
N GLU A 42 10.54 7.43 26.15
CA GLU A 42 11.50 7.10 25.09
C GLU A 42 11.80 8.32 24.20
N PHE A 43 10.81 9.11 23.85
CA PHE A 43 10.95 10.17 22.85
C PHE A 43 11.18 11.57 23.42
N ILE A 44 10.61 11.87 24.60
CA ILE A 44 10.67 13.21 25.17
C ILE A 44 11.17 13.27 26.63
N ASN A 45 11.68 12.16 27.15
CA ASN A 45 12.16 12.05 28.53
C ASN A 45 11.15 12.56 29.57
N PHE A 46 9.85 12.30 29.34
CA PHE A 46 8.76 12.76 30.20
C PHE A 46 7.81 11.62 30.51
N MET A 47 7.45 11.45 31.77
CA MET A 47 6.45 10.46 32.20
C MET A 47 5.18 11.17 32.65
N PRO A 48 4.11 11.15 31.82
CA PRO A 48 2.83 11.72 32.25
C PRO A 48 2.28 11.02 33.51
N PRO A 49 1.58 11.71 34.40
CA PRO A 49 0.95 11.06 35.54
C PRO A 49 -0.11 10.06 35.11
N LYS A 50 -0.20 8.94 35.82
CA LYS A 50 -1.25 7.96 35.57
C LYS A 50 -2.60 8.52 36.05
N VAL A 51 -3.62 8.45 35.21
CA VAL A 51 -5.01 8.78 35.50
C VAL A 51 -5.85 7.50 35.54
N SER A 52 -7.09 7.60 36.03
CA SER A 52 -7.99 6.43 35.99
C SER A 52 -8.33 6.04 34.54
N ASP A 53 -8.64 4.75 34.30
CA ASP A 53 -8.94 4.25 32.97
C ASP A 53 -10.12 5.01 32.32
N ARG A 54 -11.14 5.38 33.13
CA ARG A 54 -12.26 6.19 32.62
C ARG A 54 -11.82 7.60 32.20
N GLN A 55 -10.92 8.22 32.94
CA GLN A 55 -10.38 9.55 32.60
C GLN A 55 -9.52 9.44 31.34
N TRP A 56 -8.73 8.36 31.21
CA TRP A 56 -7.93 8.12 30.03
C TRP A 56 -8.80 7.93 28.77
N GLN A 57 -9.82 7.07 28.83
CA GLN A 57 -10.77 6.87 27.74
C GLN A 57 -11.47 8.17 27.32
N ASN A 58 -11.94 8.97 28.28
CA ASN A 58 -12.56 10.27 28.00
C ASN A 58 -11.58 11.22 27.30
N LEU A 59 -10.32 11.26 27.76
CA LEU A 59 -9.29 12.09 27.14
C LEU A 59 -9.01 11.67 25.70
N ILE A 60 -8.86 10.37 25.45
CA ILE A 60 -8.67 9.85 24.10
C ILE A 60 -9.87 10.17 23.23
N GLN A 61 -11.11 9.99 23.72
CA GLN A 61 -12.31 10.34 22.95
C GLN A 61 -12.33 11.84 22.58
N MET A 62 -12.05 12.73 23.51
CA MET A 62 -11.97 14.17 23.23
C MET A 62 -10.91 14.50 22.16
N LEU A 63 -9.78 13.79 22.17
CA LEU A 63 -8.73 13.97 21.16
C LEU A 63 -9.18 13.45 19.80
N LEU A 64 -9.91 12.32 19.76
CA LEU A 64 -10.47 11.75 18.53
C LEU A 64 -11.55 12.65 17.93
N ASP A 65 -12.41 13.23 18.75
CA ASP A 65 -13.47 14.15 18.31
C ASP A 65 -12.91 15.43 17.65
N SER A 66 -11.68 15.81 18.01
CA SER A 66 -10.96 16.96 17.44
C SER A 66 -9.84 16.57 16.49
N CYS A 67 -9.78 15.30 16.08
CA CYS A 67 -8.70 14.79 15.24
C CYS A 67 -8.79 15.35 13.81
N VAL A 68 -7.65 15.74 13.27
CA VAL A 68 -7.51 16.20 11.89
C VAL A 68 -6.81 15.11 11.07
N ASP A 69 -7.44 14.66 9.99
CA ASP A 69 -6.80 13.76 9.04
C ASP A 69 -5.78 14.57 8.22
N LEU A 70 -4.55 14.07 8.20
CA LEU A 70 -3.49 14.59 7.34
C LEU A 70 -3.59 13.93 5.97
N GLU A 71 -3.22 14.68 4.93
CA GLU A 71 -3.07 14.09 3.62
C GLU A 71 -2.05 12.95 3.67
N LYS A 72 -2.47 11.80 3.13
CA LYS A 72 -1.64 10.61 3.06
C LYS A 72 -0.53 10.85 2.01
N PRO A 73 0.75 10.78 2.39
CA PRO A 73 1.80 10.70 1.37
C PRO A 73 1.52 9.50 0.46
N LYS A 74 1.55 9.67 -0.86
CA LYS A 74 1.20 8.60 -1.82
C LYS A 74 1.95 7.29 -1.58
N GLU A 75 3.12 7.33 -0.94
CA GLU A 75 4.03 6.20 -0.73
C GLU A 75 4.00 5.63 0.70
N ALA A 76 3.23 6.20 1.63
CA ALA A 76 3.32 5.88 3.06
C ALA A 76 2.50 4.67 3.50
N GLY A 77 1.57 4.19 2.68
CA GLY A 77 0.68 3.08 3.03
C GLY A 77 1.19 1.73 2.54
N ILE A 78 1.08 0.69 3.38
CA ILE A 78 1.33 -0.70 2.93
C ILE A 78 0.46 -1.04 1.72
N GLY A 79 -0.78 -0.52 1.65
CA GLY A 79 -1.68 -0.70 0.52
C GLY A 79 -1.16 -0.05 -0.76
N ASP A 80 -0.55 1.14 -0.67
CA ASP A 80 0.01 1.84 -1.82
C ASP A 80 1.28 1.15 -2.33
N GLN A 81 2.15 0.71 -1.41
CA GLN A 81 3.32 -0.12 -1.77
C GLN A 81 2.89 -1.43 -2.45
N PHE A 82 1.80 -2.04 -1.98
CA PHE A 82 1.26 -3.24 -2.62
C PHE A 82 0.81 -2.94 -4.05
N LEU A 83 0.06 -1.85 -4.25
CA LEU A 83 -0.42 -1.42 -5.57
C LEU A 83 0.76 -1.14 -6.52
N GLU A 84 1.74 -0.37 -6.06
CA GLU A 84 2.97 -0.09 -6.80
C GLU A 84 3.70 -1.37 -7.24
N HIS A 85 3.83 -2.36 -6.34
CA HIS A 85 4.45 -3.64 -6.69
C HIS A 85 3.62 -4.45 -7.70
N VAL A 86 2.29 -4.40 -7.64
CA VAL A 86 1.42 -5.04 -8.65
C VAL A 86 1.59 -4.36 -10.01
N GLU A 87 1.57 -3.04 -10.05
CA GLU A 87 1.79 -2.26 -11.26
C GLU A 87 3.16 -2.53 -11.87
N MET A 88 4.23 -2.42 -11.07
CA MET A 88 5.59 -2.72 -11.53
C MET A 88 5.73 -4.15 -12.07
N PHE A 89 5.13 -5.14 -11.40
CA PHE A 89 5.14 -6.51 -11.87
C PHE A 89 4.45 -6.66 -13.22
N CYS A 90 3.34 -5.97 -13.42
CA CYS A 90 2.55 -6.03 -14.64
C CYS A 90 3.13 -5.20 -15.80
N THR A 91 3.88 -4.13 -15.52
CA THR A 91 4.38 -3.18 -16.54
C THR A 91 5.86 -3.35 -16.88
N ASP A 92 6.69 -3.99 -16.03
CA ASP A 92 8.12 -4.17 -16.31
C ASP A 92 8.33 -4.98 -17.61
N SER A 93 8.78 -4.31 -18.66
CA SER A 93 9.02 -4.89 -19.97
C SER A 93 9.99 -6.08 -19.95
N ARG A 94 10.91 -6.13 -18.97
CA ARG A 94 11.87 -7.23 -18.78
C ARG A 94 11.22 -8.49 -18.22
N LEU A 95 10.09 -8.33 -17.53
CA LEU A 95 9.33 -9.44 -16.95
C LEU A 95 8.21 -9.90 -17.90
N ARG A 96 7.77 -9.06 -18.83
CA ARG A 96 6.65 -9.36 -19.74
C ARG A 96 6.94 -10.55 -20.63
N ALA A 97 5.90 -11.35 -20.80
CA ALA A 97 5.87 -12.47 -21.73
C ALA A 97 5.47 -12.02 -23.14
N ASN A 98 6.12 -12.58 -24.16
CA ASN A 98 5.76 -12.38 -25.56
C ASN A 98 4.62 -13.33 -26.01
N SER A 99 4.39 -14.39 -25.26
CA SER A 99 3.36 -15.38 -25.57
C SER A 99 2.66 -15.88 -24.31
N LYS A 100 1.42 -16.36 -24.47
CA LYS A 100 0.61 -16.94 -23.40
C LYS A 100 1.31 -18.13 -22.70
N GLU A 101 2.12 -18.88 -23.42
CA GLU A 101 2.85 -20.04 -22.93
C GLU A 101 3.87 -19.66 -21.86
N GLU A 102 4.42 -18.45 -21.94
CA GLU A 102 5.40 -17.96 -20.98
C GLU A 102 4.82 -17.63 -19.60
N LEU A 103 3.48 -17.63 -19.45
CA LEU A 103 2.83 -17.66 -18.15
C LEU A 103 3.30 -18.84 -17.29
N LEU A 104 3.66 -19.97 -17.93
CA LEU A 104 4.21 -21.13 -17.22
C LEU A 104 5.61 -20.86 -16.64
N LEU A 105 6.31 -19.87 -17.19
CA LEU A 105 7.64 -19.45 -16.74
C LEU A 105 7.59 -18.33 -15.68
N GLY A 106 6.38 -17.94 -15.25
CA GLY A 106 6.21 -16.91 -14.22
C GLY A 106 6.22 -15.48 -14.75
N ARG A 107 6.01 -15.29 -16.06
CA ARG A 107 6.00 -13.98 -16.70
C ARG A 107 4.58 -13.47 -16.90
N PRO A 108 4.26 -12.23 -16.55
CA PRO A 108 2.98 -11.61 -16.88
C PRO A 108 2.83 -11.47 -18.41
N TRP A 109 1.64 -11.78 -18.92
CA TRP A 109 1.35 -11.72 -20.34
C TRP A 109 0.18 -10.77 -20.63
N ALA A 110 0.35 -9.88 -21.61
CA ALA A 110 -0.72 -9.01 -22.09
C ALA A 110 -1.50 -9.70 -23.20
N GLY A 111 -2.81 -9.74 -23.08
CA GLY A 111 -3.71 -10.33 -24.07
C GLY A 111 -5.11 -9.73 -24.01
N LEU A 112 -5.94 -10.07 -24.99
CA LEU A 112 -7.32 -9.58 -25.05
C LEU A 112 -8.15 -10.10 -23.88
N ASP A 113 -9.16 -9.33 -23.49
CA ASP A 113 -10.13 -9.71 -22.47
C ASP A 113 -10.86 -11.01 -22.87
N PRO A 114 -11.03 -11.97 -21.94
CA PRO A 114 -11.76 -13.20 -22.24
C PRO A 114 -13.24 -12.99 -22.59
N ASP A 115 -13.82 -11.85 -22.21
CA ASP A 115 -15.21 -11.50 -22.52
C ASP A 115 -15.41 -10.92 -23.92
N GLY A 116 -14.35 -10.93 -24.78
CA GLY A 116 -14.42 -10.51 -26.17
C GLY A 116 -14.44 -9.00 -26.40
N THR A 117 -14.16 -8.21 -25.36
CA THR A 117 -13.92 -6.79 -25.52
C THR A 117 -12.51 -6.55 -26.09
N GLU A 118 -12.33 -5.48 -26.87
CA GLU A 118 -11.03 -5.11 -27.43
C GLU A 118 -10.04 -4.59 -26.37
N THR A 119 -10.37 -4.75 -25.09
CA THR A 119 -9.56 -4.25 -23.99
C THR A 119 -8.39 -5.19 -23.72
N THR A 120 -7.20 -4.66 -23.60
CA THR A 120 -6.01 -5.43 -23.21
C THR A 120 -6.02 -5.66 -21.69
N ARG A 121 -5.73 -6.91 -21.32
CA ARG A 121 -5.61 -7.36 -19.92
C ARG A 121 -4.23 -7.92 -19.67
N VAL A 122 -3.69 -7.74 -18.48
CA VAL A 122 -2.45 -8.40 -18.05
C VAL A 122 -2.81 -9.62 -17.21
N TYR A 123 -2.33 -10.77 -17.65
CA TYR A 123 -2.54 -12.07 -17.01
C TYR A 123 -1.28 -12.50 -16.26
N PHE A 124 -1.45 -13.05 -15.08
CA PHE A 124 -0.34 -13.57 -14.26
C PHE A 124 -0.82 -14.66 -13.32
N ARG A 125 0.10 -15.48 -12.83
CA ARG A 125 -0.21 -16.45 -11.77
C ARG A 125 0.03 -15.79 -10.42
N LEU A 126 -0.86 -16.05 -9.46
CA LEU A 126 -0.74 -15.49 -8.10
C LEU A 126 0.60 -15.84 -7.46
N MET A 127 1.08 -17.06 -7.64
CA MET A 127 2.36 -17.52 -7.10
C MET A 127 3.53 -16.66 -7.58
N ASP A 128 3.54 -16.29 -8.86
CA ASP A 128 4.64 -15.50 -9.42
C ASP A 128 4.65 -14.07 -8.90
N LEU A 129 3.48 -13.49 -8.67
CA LEU A 129 3.33 -12.20 -8.00
C LEU A 129 3.83 -12.27 -6.55
N GLU A 130 3.47 -13.33 -5.79
CA GLU A 130 3.93 -13.55 -4.42
C GLU A 130 5.46 -13.68 -4.36
N ASP A 131 6.04 -14.44 -5.28
CA ASP A 131 7.50 -14.61 -5.39
C ASP A 131 8.20 -13.29 -5.76
N TYR A 132 7.60 -12.50 -6.66
CA TYR A 132 8.11 -11.18 -7.00
C TYR A 132 8.09 -10.24 -5.80
N MET A 133 6.97 -10.15 -5.10
CA MET A 133 6.82 -9.31 -3.89
C MET A 133 7.82 -9.71 -2.81
N THR A 134 7.98 -11.01 -2.59
CA THR A 134 8.95 -11.54 -1.61
C THR A 134 10.38 -11.12 -1.96
N ARG A 135 10.76 -11.21 -3.23
CA ARG A 135 12.09 -10.76 -3.72
C ARG A 135 12.29 -9.26 -3.58
N LYS A 136 11.22 -8.47 -3.70
CA LYS A 136 11.24 -7.01 -3.48
C LYS A 136 11.19 -6.61 -2.00
N GLY A 137 11.13 -7.59 -1.08
CA GLY A 137 11.08 -7.33 0.36
C GLY A 137 9.70 -7.06 0.92
N PHE A 138 8.65 -7.08 0.09
CA PHE A 138 7.27 -6.90 0.54
C PHE A 138 6.75 -8.18 1.19
N LYS A 139 6.55 -8.17 2.51
CA LYS A 139 6.13 -9.34 3.32
C LYS A 139 4.97 -9.02 4.25
N TYR A 140 4.26 -7.93 4.00
CA TYR A 140 3.23 -7.43 4.91
C TYR A 140 1.89 -8.14 4.78
N TYR A 141 1.61 -8.77 3.63
CA TYR A 141 0.34 -9.43 3.38
C TYR A 141 0.49 -10.95 3.27
N THR A 142 -0.46 -11.64 3.90
CA THR A 142 -0.67 -13.07 3.67
C THR A 142 -1.31 -13.30 2.29
N ARG A 143 -1.24 -14.51 1.78
CA ARG A 143 -1.88 -14.89 0.51
C ARG A 143 -3.36 -14.52 0.45
N SER A 144 -4.11 -14.72 1.54
CA SER A 144 -5.53 -14.34 1.62
C SER A 144 -5.73 -12.82 1.53
N GLN A 145 -4.87 -12.04 2.14
CA GLN A 145 -4.91 -10.58 2.04
C GLN A 145 -4.55 -10.10 0.63
N ILE A 146 -3.54 -10.73 -0.02
CA ILE A 146 -3.18 -10.44 -1.42
C ILE A 146 -4.38 -10.68 -2.33
N THR A 147 -5.04 -11.84 -2.25
CA THR A 147 -6.22 -12.14 -3.07
C THR A 147 -7.38 -11.18 -2.81
N SER A 148 -7.61 -10.81 -1.57
CA SER A 148 -8.64 -9.84 -1.20
C SER A 148 -8.35 -8.44 -1.77
N LYS A 149 -7.09 -8.00 -1.70
CA LYS A 149 -6.66 -6.69 -2.24
C LYS A 149 -6.69 -6.68 -3.77
N LEU A 150 -6.29 -7.76 -4.44
CA LEU A 150 -6.40 -7.88 -5.90
C LEU A 150 -7.85 -7.72 -6.38
N GLY A 151 -8.83 -8.26 -5.65
CA GLY A 151 -10.26 -8.11 -5.96
C GLY A 151 -10.89 -6.78 -5.52
N SER A 152 -10.13 -5.88 -4.90
CA SER A 152 -10.62 -4.57 -4.47
C SER A 152 -10.97 -3.67 -5.65
N ARG A 153 -11.72 -2.58 -5.38
CA ARG A 153 -12.11 -1.59 -6.40
C ARG A 153 -10.93 -0.84 -7.02
N ASP A 154 -9.80 -0.80 -6.32
CA ASP A 154 -8.61 -0.06 -6.75
C ASP A 154 -7.83 -0.83 -7.83
N ILE A 155 -7.92 -2.17 -7.84
CA ILE A 155 -7.16 -3.04 -8.75
C ILE A 155 -8.09 -3.77 -9.72
N GLU A 156 -9.27 -4.19 -9.26
CA GLU A 156 -10.29 -4.91 -10.04
C GLU A 156 -9.77 -6.17 -10.75
N ALA A 157 -8.77 -6.82 -10.17
CA ALA A 157 -8.26 -8.06 -10.72
C ALA A 157 -9.26 -9.21 -10.51
N ARG A 158 -9.37 -10.09 -11.50
CA ARG A 158 -10.29 -11.23 -11.48
C ARG A 158 -9.56 -12.54 -11.76
N PRO A 159 -9.98 -13.65 -11.14
CA PRO A 159 -9.44 -14.96 -11.45
C PRO A 159 -9.94 -15.42 -12.83
N HIS A 160 -9.10 -16.11 -13.56
CA HIS A 160 -9.43 -16.73 -14.84
C HIS A 160 -8.69 -18.07 -14.97
N PHE A 161 -9.19 -18.94 -15.85
CA PHE A 161 -8.62 -20.25 -16.09
C PHE A 161 -8.20 -20.39 -17.55
N PHE A 162 -6.95 -20.77 -17.76
CA PHE A 162 -6.44 -21.09 -19.09
C PHE A 162 -6.08 -22.57 -19.23
N LYS A 163 -6.24 -23.08 -20.43
CA LYS A 163 -5.61 -24.32 -20.84
C LYS A 163 -4.40 -24.01 -21.73
N ILE A 164 -3.19 -24.27 -21.24
CA ILE A 164 -1.92 -23.97 -21.92
C ILE A 164 -1.17 -25.27 -22.13
N LYS A 165 -0.88 -25.63 -23.39
CA LYS A 165 -0.21 -26.89 -23.74
C LYS A 165 -0.81 -28.14 -23.05
N GLY A 166 -2.14 -28.18 -22.98
CA GLY A 166 -2.88 -29.28 -22.34
C GLY A 166 -2.95 -29.21 -20.83
N ARG A 167 -2.30 -28.26 -20.15
CA ARG A 167 -2.32 -28.06 -18.70
C ARG A 167 -3.29 -26.96 -18.32
N GLY A 168 -4.07 -27.19 -17.26
CA GLY A 168 -4.93 -26.17 -16.64
C GLY A 168 -4.08 -25.21 -15.81
N VAL A 169 -4.26 -23.92 -16.01
CA VAL A 169 -3.53 -22.86 -15.28
C VAL A 169 -4.52 -21.83 -14.75
N ASN A 170 -4.53 -21.67 -13.43
CA ASN A 170 -5.27 -20.59 -12.80
C ASN A 170 -4.43 -19.32 -12.84
N VAL A 171 -4.99 -18.26 -13.39
CA VAL A 171 -4.37 -16.94 -13.49
C VAL A 171 -5.28 -15.87 -12.90
N TRP A 172 -4.72 -14.74 -12.61
CA TRP A 172 -5.43 -13.50 -12.37
C TRP A 172 -5.24 -12.60 -13.57
N HIS A 173 -6.19 -11.74 -13.83
CA HIS A 173 -6.05 -10.67 -14.82
C HIS A 173 -6.58 -9.36 -14.27
N LEU A 174 -5.94 -8.29 -14.66
CA LEU A 174 -6.38 -6.93 -14.40
C LEU A 174 -6.34 -6.13 -15.71
N ARG A 175 -7.01 -4.99 -15.73
CA ARG A 175 -6.86 -4.05 -16.83
C ARG A 175 -5.40 -3.66 -16.93
N GLU A 176 -4.88 -3.57 -18.16
CA GLU A 176 -3.52 -3.09 -18.35
C GLU A 176 -3.40 -1.70 -17.69
N PRO A 177 -2.48 -1.51 -16.73
CA PRO A 177 -2.22 -0.19 -16.21
C PRO A 177 -1.81 0.69 -17.38
N ASP A 178 -2.40 1.87 -17.49
CA ASP A 178 -1.96 2.84 -18.48
C ASP A 178 -0.45 3.00 -18.28
N GLU A 179 0.33 2.85 -19.36
CA GLU A 179 1.74 3.18 -19.30
C GLU A 179 1.80 4.58 -18.72
N LEU A 180 2.42 4.73 -17.55
CA LEU A 180 2.73 6.04 -17.05
C LEU A 180 3.52 6.70 -18.17
N ASP A 181 2.87 7.61 -18.88
CA ASP A 181 3.54 8.52 -19.82
C ASP A 181 4.57 9.30 -19.00
N GLY A 182 5.70 8.64 -18.78
CA GLY A 182 6.88 9.22 -18.17
C GLY A 182 7.58 10.13 -19.16
N THR A 183 6.85 11.03 -19.78
CA THR A 183 7.40 12.27 -20.26
C THR A 183 7.73 13.13 -19.04
N PHE A 184 8.84 12.77 -18.39
CA PHE A 184 9.58 13.74 -17.61
C PHE A 184 9.97 14.85 -18.59
N GLU A 185 9.16 15.88 -18.68
CA GLU A 185 9.62 17.16 -19.19
C GLU A 185 10.72 17.62 -18.23
N LEU A 186 11.97 17.40 -18.65
CA LEU A 186 13.10 18.05 -18.01
C LEU A 186 12.80 19.54 -18.02
N PRO A 187 12.83 20.23 -16.87
CA PRO A 187 12.70 21.67 -16.87
C PRO A 187 13.75 22.23 -17.83
N GLU A 188 13.32 22.99 -18.83
CA GLU A 188 14.23 23.74 -19.70
C GLU A 188 15.15 24.57 -18.80
N MET A 189 16.43 24.19 -18.79
CA MET A 189 17.44 25.03 -18.17
C MET A 189 17.50 26.29 -19.01
N GLY A 190 16.88 27.36 -18.50
CA GLY A 190 16.92 28.67 -19.09
C GLY A 190 18.38 29.05 -19.36
N GLU A 191 18.71 29.24 -20.63
CA GLU A 191 19.87 30.00 -21.07
C GLU A 191 19.67 31.44 -20.64
N ASP A 192 20.11 31.78 -19.46
CA ASP A 192 20.37 33.15 -19.08
C ASP A 192 21.49 33.15 -18.07
N VAL A 193 22.71 33.39 -18.55
CA VAL A 193 23.61 34.43 -18.06
C VAL A 193 24.86 34.50 -18.96
N LEU A 194 24.88 35.46 -19.85
CA LEU A 194 26.10 36.16 -20.25
C LEU A 194 26.03 37.57 -19.72
#